data_4c1f788b000b4181183deee4ae5110d4
#
_entry.id   4c1f788b000b4181183deee4ae5110d4
#
_cell.length_a   1.000
_cell.length_b   1.000
_cell.length_c   1.000
_cell.angle_alpha   90.00
_cell.angle_beta   90.00
_cell.angle_gamma   90.00
#
_symmetry.space_group_name_H-M   'P 1'
#
loop_
_entity.id
_entity.type
_entity.pdbx_description
1 polymer ?
#
loop_
_entity_poly.entity_id
_entity_poly.type
_entity_poly.pdbx_seq_one_letter_code
_entity_poly.pdbx_strand_id
1 'polypeptide(L)'
;HRFVRYADDCMIFCKSRKSAERTLNNIVPYIEGKLFLKVNRTKTCVAHISKVKYLGYSFYRYKGICRFRVHPKSVTKMKNKIRELTDRHNGWGNEYRALKLTQFIRGWVNYFGMADMKGLLQSNDKWLRHRIRAIYWKQWKKPKTKYRKLKELGMNEDFIQWHANMRQGIWNCSNNRLVQFALSNEKLREWGYPTFTEFYLKICEN
;
A
#
# COMPACT_ATOMS: atom_id res chain seq x y z
N HIS A 1 -5.43 -29.21 19.46
CA HIS A 1 -5.67 -28.13 18.51
C HIS A 1 -5.50 -26.78 19.19
N ARG A 2 -5.06 -25.76 18.42
CA ARG A 2 -5.05 -24.36 18.86
C ARG A 2 -5.97 -23.57 17.95
N PHE A 3 -6.63 -22.53 18.48
CA PHE A 3 -7.47 -21.66 17.66
C PHE A 3 -7.24 -20.20 18.02
N VAL A 4 -7.52 -19.35 17.08
CA VAL A 4 -7.55 -17.88 17.23
C VAL A 4 -8.88 -17.38 16.68
N ARG A 5 -9.54 -16.52 17.43
CA ARG A 5 -10.80 -15.90 17.01
C ARG A 5 -10.72 -14.38 17.13
N TYR A 6 -11.24 -13.70 16.15
CA TYR A 6 -11.44 -12.27 16.17
C TYR A 6 -12.83 -11.97 15.56
N ALA A 7 -13.75 -11.52 16.38
CA ALA A 7 -15.16 -11.36 16.02
C ALA A 7 -15.73 -12.63 15.36
N ASP A 8 -16.13 -12.54 14.10
CA ASP A 8 -16.70 -13.65 13.32
C ASP A 8 -15.62 -14.53 12.65
N ASP A 9 -14.40 -14.03 12.52
CA ASP A 9 -13.29 -14.75 11.90
C ASP A 9 -12.62 -15.70 12.92
N CYS A 10 -12.63 -17.00 12.62
CA CYS A 10 -11.98 -18.02 13.44
C CYS A 10 -11.00 -18.83 12.60
N MET A 11 -9.82 -19.12 13.18
CA MET A 11 -8.79 -19.98 12.57
C MET A 11 -8.39 -21.07 13.54
N ILE A 12 -8.47 -22.34 13.09
CA ILE A 12 -8.14 -23.51 13.88
C ILE A 12 -6.92 -24.18 13.26
N PHE A 13 -5.88 -24.36 14.08
CA PHE A 13 -4.62 -24.97 13.66
C PHE A 13 -4.61 -26.46 13.96
N CYS A 14 -4.38 -27.27 12.93
CA CYS A 14 -4.27 -28.72 13.01
C CYS A 14 -2.91 -29.20 12.50
N LYS A 15 -2.42 -30.34 13.01
CA LYS A 15 -1.10 -30.90 12.62
C LYS A 15 -1.11 -31.51 11.22
N SER A 16 -2.25 -31.98 10.72
CA SER A 16 -2.38 -32.61 9.40
C SER A 16 -3.67 -32.17 8.71
N ARG A 17 -3.70 -32.32 7.38
CA ARG A 17 -4.89 -32.04 6.56
C ARG A 17 -6.08 -32.90 6.97
N LYS A 18 -5.87 -34.21 7.16
CA LYS A 18 -6.93 -35.12 7.67
C LYS A 18 -7.55 -34.66 8.99
N SER A 19 -6.69 -34.21 9.92
CA SER A 19 -7.15 -33.66 11.21
C SER A 19 -7.96 -32.37 11.00
N ALA A 20 -7.54 -31.49 10.10
CA ALA A 20 -8.27 -30.24 9.81
C ALA A 20 -9.65 -30.51 9.16
N GLU A 21 -9.71 -31.45 8.22
CA GLU A 21 -10.97 -31.86 7.56
C GLU A 21 -11.94 -32.47 8.58
N ARG A 22 -11.46 -33.37 9.44
CA ARG A 22 -12.27 -33.94 10.53
C ARG A 22 -12.77 -32.86 11.50
N THR A 23 -11.91 -31.93 11.88
CA THR A 23 -12.29 -30.82 12.75
C THR A 23 -13.35 -29.94 12.10
N LEU A 24 -13.23 -29.63 10.82
CA LEU A 24 -14.22 -28.85 10.07
C LEU A 24 -15.58 -29.56 10.06
N ASN A 25 -15.59 -30.87 9.74
CA ASN A 25 -16.79 -31.67 9.67
C ASN A 25 -17.54 -31.79 11.00
N ASN A 26 -16.83 -31.72 12.12
CA ASN A 26 -17.42 -31.76 13.45
C ASN A 26 -17.86 -30.38 13.96
N ILE A 27 -17.06 -29.33 13.71
CA ILE A 27 -17.30 -28.03 14.31
C ILE A 27 -18.46 -27.27 13.61
N VAL A 28 -18.60 -27.47 12.31
CA VAL A 28 -19.65 -26.77 11.55
C VAL A 28 -21.05 -27.21 11.98
N PRO A 29 -21.39 -28.51 12.08
CA PRO A 29 -22.68 -28.95 12.63
C PRO A 29 -22.91 -28.48 14.07
N TYR A 30 -21.87 -28.43 14.88
CA TYR A 30 -21.97 -27.90 16.24
C TYR A 30 -22.34 -26.42 16.26
N ILE A 31 -21.67 -25.58 15.44
CA ILE A 31 -21.96 -24.15 15.35
C ILE A 31 -23.39 -23.91 14.84
N GLU A 32 -23.81 -24.66 13.83
CA GLU A 32 -25.13 -24.48 13.23
C GLU A 32 -26.27 -25.10 14.07
N GLY A 33 -26.03 -26.29 14.66
CA GLY A 33 -27.07 -27.03 15.38
C GLY A 33 -27.15 -26.72 16.88
N LYS A 34 -26.04 -26.32 17.53
CA LYS A 34 -26.03 -26.01 18.97
C LYS A 34 -25.97 -24.52 19.27
N LEU A 35 -25.24 -23.75 18.46
CA LEU A 35 -25.12 -22.31 18.67
C LEU A 35 -26.10 -21.51 17.79
N PHE A 36 -26.77 -22.16 16.87
CA PHE A 36 -27.74 -21.55 15.94
C PHE A 36 -27.13 -20.41 15.12
N LEU A 37 -25.80 -20.50 14.84
CA LEU A 37 -25.07 -19.52 14.06
C LEU A 37 -24.84 -20.04 12.63
N LYS A 38 -25.02 -19.20 11.64
CA LYS A 38 -24.84 -19.55 10.23
C LYS A 38 -23.35 -19.48 9.84
N VAL A 39 -22.79 -20.62 9.38
CA VAL A 39 -21.42 -20.69 8.88
C VAL A 39 -21.35 -20.30 7.40
N ASN A 40 -20.45 -19.37 7.05
CA ASN A 40 -20.22 -18.97 5.67
C ASN A 40 -19.39 -20.05 4.94
N ARG A 41 -20.07 -20.97 4.27
CA ARG A 41 -19.46 -22.11 3.55
C ARG A 41 -18.51 -21.68 2.42
N THR A 42 -18.71 -20.51 1.81
CA THR A 42 -17.86 -20.03 0.71
C THR A 42 -16.52 -19.49 1.19
N LYS A 43 -16.45 -19.05 2.46
CA LYS A 43 -15.20 -18.53 3.06
C LYS A 43 -14.52 -19.57 3.95
N THR A 44 -15.26 -20.58 4.43
CA THR A 44 -14.74 -21.62 5.31
C THR A 44 -14.03 -22.69 4.50
N CYS A 45 -12.74 -22.90 4.73
CA CYS A 45 -11.96 -23.88 3.98
C CYS A 45 -10.80 -24.43 4.80
N VAL A 46 -10.36 -25.64 4.44
CA VAL A 46 -9.10 -26.23 4.93
C VAL A 46 -7.98 -25.84 3.97
N ALA A 47 -6.97 -25.16 4.46
CA ALA A 47 -5.84 -24.71 3.65
C ALA A 47 -4.50 -24.81 4.40
N HIS A 48 -3.41 -24.96 3.64
CA HIS A 48 -2.08 -24.83 4.21
C HIS A 48 -1.85 -23.38 4.67
N ILE A 49 -1.15 -23.18 5.80
CA ILE A 49 -0.93 -21.89 6.45
C ILE A 49 -0.42 -20.79 5.50
N SER A 50 0.43 -21.16 4.52
CA SER A 50 0.95 -20.21 3.53
C SER A 50 -0.10 -19.63 2.57
N LYS A 51 -1.26 -20.28 2.45
CA LYS A 51 -2.39 -19.85 1.59
C LYS A 51 -3.47 -19.13 2.38
N VAL A 52 -3.39 -19.13 3.71
CA VAL A 52 -4.38 -18.50 4.58
C VAL A 52 -4.24 -16.99 4.56
N LYS A 53 -5.39 -16.32 4.53
CA LYS A 53 -5.53 -14.89 4.81
C LYS A 53 -6.27 -14.72 6.12
N TYR A 54 -5.65 -14.06 7.09
CA TYR A 54 -6.28 -13.72 8.36
C TYR A 54 -6.02 -12.26 8.72
N LEU A 55 -7.06 -11.49 8.96
CA LEU A 55 -6.98 -10.05 9.27
C LEU A 55 -6.12 -9.25 8.27
N GLY A 56 -6.12 -9.64 7.01
CA GLY A 56 -5.30 -8.98 5.98
C GLY A 56 -3.86 -9.44 5.88
N TYR A 57 -3.40 -10.27 6.79
CA TYR A 57 -2.08 -10.89 6.78
C TYR A 57 -2.06 -12.23 6.03
N SER A 58 -0.87 -12.64 5.63
CA SER A 58 -0.51 -14.01 5.22
C SER A 58 0.70 -14.45 6.03
N PHE A 59 0.95 -15.75 6.00
CA PHE A 59 2.03 -16.37 6.76
C PHE A 59 3.05 -16.98 5.81
N TYR A 60 4.31 -16.99 6.20
CA TYR A 60 5.36 -17.71 5.51
C TYR A 60 6.41 -18.23 6.50
N ARG A 61 7.16 -19.22 6.09
CA ARG A 61 8.22 -19.81 6.92
C ARG A 61 9.58 -19.37 6.42
N TYR A 62 10.40 -18.83 7.31
CA TYR A 62 11.77 -18.43 7.03
C TYR A 62 12.68 -18.93 8.15
N LYS A 63 13.72 -19.71 7.79
CA LYS A 63 14.66 -20.33 8.76
C LYS A 63 13.95 -21.05 9.93
N GLY A 64 12.88 -21.78 9.61
CA GLY A 64 12.11 -22.52 10.63
C GLY A 64 11.08 -21.70 11.41
N ILE A 65 11.12 -20.38 11.35
CA ILE A 65 10.24 -19.46 12.08
C ILE A 65 9.05 -19.05 11.18
N CYS A 66 7.85 -19.02 11.75
CA CYS A 66 6.68 -18.47 11.09
C CYS A 66 6.70 -16.94 11.19
N ARG A 67 6.60 -16.28 10.04
CA ARG A 67 6.59 -14.82 9.92
C ARG A 67 5.34 -14.31 9.21
N PHE A 68 5.05 -13.03 9.40
CA PHE A 68 3.90 -12.36 8.81
C PHE A 68 4.32 -11.57 7.58
N ARG A 69 3.45 -11.58 6.58
CA ARG A 69 3.52 -10.66 5.44
C ARG A 69 2.14 -10.10 5.12
N VAL A 70 2.07 -8.97 4.47
CA VAL A 70 0.80 -8.40 4.01
C VAL A 70 0.24 -9.27 2.89
N HIS A 71 -1.05 -9.63 3.00
CA HIS A 71 -1.70 -10.43 1.96
C HIS A 71 -1.83 -9.64 0.65
N PRO A 72 -1.62 -10.23 -0.55
CA PRO A 72 -1.68 -9.52 -1.84
C PRO A 72 -2.98 -8.73 -2.05
N LYS A 73 -4.13 -9.27 -1.66
CA LYS A 73 -5.42 -8.54 -1.72
C LYS A 73 -5.42 -7.26 -0.86
N SER A 74 -4.71 -7.25 0.27
CA SER A 74 -4.57 -6.05 1.12
C SER A 74 -3.66 -5.01 0.48
N VAL A 75 -2.59 -5.44 -0.20
CA VAL A 75 -1.72 -4.56 -1.00
C VAL A 75 -2.50 -3.95 -2.17
N THR A 76 -3.32 -4.74 -2.85
CA THR A 76 -4.18 -4.24 -3.95
C THR A 76 -5.16 -3.19 -3.45
N LYS A 77 -5.82 -3.42 -2.30
CA LYS A 77 -6.71 -2.43 -1.67
C LYS A 77 -5.97 -1.13 -1.33
N MET A 78 -4.78 -1.24 -0.76
CA MET A 78 -3.92 -0.09 -0.48
C MET A 78 -3.59 0.69 -1.77
N LYS A 79 -3.15 0.00 -2.82
CA LYS A 79 -2.83 0.65 -4.11
C LYS A 79 -4.04 1.34 -4.73
N ASN A 80 -5.22 0.75 -4.62
CA ASN A 80 -6.46 1.36 -5.11
C ASN A 80 -6.79 2.64 -4.33
N LYS A 81 -6.64 2.63 -3.00
CA LYS A 81 -6.84 3.84 -2.18
C LYS A 81 -5.81 4.93 -2.50
N ILE A 82 -4.55 4.56 -2.72
CA ILE A 82 -3.53 5.52 -3.18
C ILE A 82 -3.90 6.09 -4.56
N ARG A 83 -4.43 5.29 -5.49
CA ARG A 83 -4.90 5.79 -6.80
C ARG A 83 -6.00 6.82 -6.65
N GLU A 84 -6.97 6.57 -5.77
CA GLU A 84 -8.05 7.50 -5.44
C GLU A 84 -7.50 8.81 -4.86
N LEU A 85 -6.68 8.72 -3.80
CA LEU A 85 -6.08 9.89 -3.13
C LEU A 85 -5.15 10.71 -4.03
N THR A 86 -4.55 10.07 -5.02
CA THR A 86 -3.65 10.67 -6.01
C THR A 86 -4.30 10.81 -7.39
N ASP A 87 -5.62 10.82 -7.46
CA ASP A 87 -6.29 11.12 -8.72
C ASP A 87 -6.00 12.57 -9.13
N ARG A 88 -5.69 12.71 -10.41
CA ARG A 88 -5.35 14.00 -11.03
C ARG A 88 -6.57 14.83 -11.40
N HIS A 89 -7.78 14.32 -11.20
CA HIS A 89 -9.04 14.94 -11.58
C HIS A 89 -9.91 15.31 -10.37
N ASN A 90 -9.50 14.98 -9.16
CA ASN A 90 -10.32 15.17 -7.96
C ASN A 90 -10.39 16.62 -7.44
N GLY A 91 -9.74 17.58 -8.11
CA GLY A 91 -9.79 18.99 -7.75
C GLY A 91 -9.08 19.38 -6.44
N TRP A 92 -8.47 18.44 -5.75
CA TRP A 92 -7.86 18.70 -4.44
C TRP A 92 -6.60 19.53 -4.52
N GLY A 93 -6.46 20.48 -3.58
CA GLY A 93 -5.19 21.16 -3.32
C GLY A 93 -4.08 20.19 -2.85
N ASN A 94 -2.83 20.60 -3.07
CA ASN A 94 -1.68 19.74 -2.78
C ASN A 94 -1.51 19.49 -1.28
N GLU A 95 -1.74 20.50 -0.43
CA GLU A 95 -1.68 20.39 1.03
C GLU A 95 -2.72 19.41 1.57
N TYR A 96 -3.98 19.55 1.12
CA TYR A 96 -5.05 18.63 1.51
C TYR A 96 -4.75 17.20 1.08
N ARG A 97 -4.19 17.02 -0.11
CA ARG A 97 -3.77 15.71 -0.62
C ARG A 97 -2.64 15.11 0.22
N ALA A 98 -1.64 15.90 0.59
CA ALA A 98 -0.55 15.47 1.46
C ALA A 98 -1.09 15.04 2.85
N LEU A 99 -2.01 15.82 3.43
CA LEU A 99 -2.68 15.48 4.69
C LEU A 99 -3.43 14.13 4.61
N LYS A 100 -4.25 13.95 3.56
CA LYS A 100 -5.03 12.71 3.37
C LYS A 100 -4.13 11.48 3.12
N LEU A 101 -3.04 11.66 2.39
CA LEU A 101 -2.03 10.61 2.20
C LEU A 101 -1.36 10.25 3.52
N THR A 102 -0.98 11.24 4.32
CA THR A 102 -0.36 11.04 5.65
C THR A 102 -1.29 10.26 6.58
N GLN A 103 -2.56 10.66 6.67
CA GLN A 103 -3.56 9.96 7.49
C GLN A 103 -3.71 8.50 7.07
N PHE A 104 -3.86 8.26 5.77
CA PHE A 104 -4.04 6.91 5.24
C PHE A 104 -2.79 6.04 5.42
N ILE A 105 -1.60 6.54 5.05
CA ILE A 105 -0.35 5.79 5.10
C ILE A 105 0.01 5.44 6.54
N ARG A 106 -0.11 6.40 7.47
CA ARG A 106 0.13 6.18 8.91
C ARG A 106 -0.80 5.08 9.45
N GLY A 107 -2.10 5.18 9.21
CA GLY A 107 -3.06 4.18 9.68
C GLY A 107 -2.80 2.79 9.10
N TRP A 108 -2.48 2.71 7.79
CA TRP A 108 -2.19 1.45 7.12
C TRP A 108 -0.90 0.80 7.64
N VAL A 109 0.17 1.58 7.80
CA VAL A 109 1.46 1.08 8.31
C VAL A 109 1.34 0.65 9.77
N ASN A 110 0.63 1.41 10.61
CA ASN A 110 0.39 1.01 11.99
C ASN A 110 -0.38 -0.31 12.08
N TYR A 111 -1.39 -0.52 11.23
CA TYR A 111 -2.15 -1.77 11.21
C TYR A 111 -1.30 -2.97 10.78
N PHE A 112 -0.45 -2.79 9.76
CA PHE A 112 0.38 -3.87 9.22
C PHE A 112 1.82 -3.90 9.76
N GLY A 113 2.12 -3.17 10.84
CA GLY A 113 3.47 -3.01 11.38
C GLY A 113 4.18 -4.32 11.76
N MET A 114 3.42 -5.36 12.11
CA MET A 114 3.96 -6.69 12.44
C MET A 114 4.43 -7.48 11.20
N ALA A 115 4.14 -7.04 9.99
CA ALA A 115 4.50 -7.75 8.77
C ALA A 115 5.92 -7.40 8.29
N ASP A 116 6.63 -8.39 7.76
CA ASP A 116 7.87 -8.17 7.02
C ASP A 116 7.53 -7.51 5.68
N MET A 117 7.66 -6.20 5.58
CA MET A 117 7.20 -5.45 4.40
C MET A 117 8.15 -4.36 3.89
N LYS A 118 9.40 -4.25 4.42
CA LYS A 118 10.35 -3.19 4.05
C LYS A 118 10.52 -3.04 2.53
N GLY A 119 10.81 -4.12 1.81
CA GLY A 119 10.97 -4.09 0.34
C GLY A 119 9.69 -3.73 -0.40
N LEU A 120 8.52 -4.21 0.11
CA LEU A 120 7.21 -3.84 -0.42
C LEU A 120 6.98 -2.34 -0.29
N LEU A 121 7.28 -1.76 0.88
CA LEU A 121 7.08 -0.34 1.13
C LEU A 121 7.99 0.54 0.29
N GLN A 122 9.27 0.20 0.18
CA GLN A 122 10.23 0.92 -0.69
C GLN A 122 9.76 0.96 -2.16
N SER A 123 9.23 -0.17 -2.67
CA SER A 123 8.67 -0.23 -4.02
C SER A 123 7.42 0.65 -4.17
N ASN A 124 6.54 0.66 -3.17
CA ASN A 124 5.34 1.50 -3.19
C ASN A 124 5.68 2.99 -3.03
N ASP A 125 6.71 3.35 -2.27
CA ASP A 125 7.17 4.74 -2.15
C ASP A 125 7.67 5.28 -3.48
N LYS A 126 8.45 4.50 -4.25
CA LYS A 126 8.88 4.88 -5.62
C LYS A 126 7.67 5.16 -6.51
N TRP A 127 6.69 4.29 -6.49
CA TRP A 127 5.47 4.43 -7.26
C TRP A 127 4.61 5.63 -6.79
N LEU A 128 4.45 5.84 -5.48
CA LEU A 128 3.72 6.98 -4.91
C LEU A 128 4.35 8.31 -5.34
N ARG A 129 5.69 8.44 -5.24
CA ARG A 129 6.41 9.63 -5.67
C ARG A 129 6.23 9.94 -7.15
N HIS A 130 6.25 8.92 -8.01
CA HIS A 130 5.95 9.10 -9.43
C HIS A 130 4.51 9.62 -9.63
N ARG A 131 3.52 9.10 -8.90
CA ARG A 131 2.15 9.59 -8.95
C ARG A 131 2.02 11.05 -8.52
N ILE A 132 2.72 11.45 -7.46
CA ILE A 132 2.74 12.84 -6.99
C ILE A 132 3.38 13.75 -8.04
N ARG A 133 4.52 13.39 -8.62
CA ARG A 133 5.16 14.14 -9.71
C ARG A 133 4.21 14.31 -10.92
N ALA A 134 3.46 13.26 -11.25
CA ALA A 134 2.48 13.32 -12.34
C ALA A 134 1.32 14.31 -12.05
N ILE A 135 0.95 14.50 -10.78
CA ILE A 135 -0.04 15.51 -10.37
C ILE A 135 0.53 16.91 -10.63
N TYR A 136 1.71 17.22 -10.14
CA TYR A 136 2.35 18.51 -10.37
C TYR A 136 2.54 18.80 -11.86
N TRP A 137 3.02 17.80 -12.61
CA TRP A 137 3.19 17.94 -14.06
C TRP A 137 1.88 18.22 -14.79
N LYS A 138 0.77 17.64 -14.36
CA LYS A 138 -0.56 17.95 -14.88
C LYS A 138 -1.01 19.37 -14.50
N GLN A 139 -0.78 19.79 -13.25
CA GLN A 139 -1.14 21.14 -12.78
C GLN A 139 -0.41 22.23 -13.54
N TRP A 140 0.83 22.00 -13.94
CA TRP A 140 1.63 22.94 -14.75
C TRP A 140 1.24 22.94 -16.23
N LYS A 141 0.02 22.79 -16.55
CA LYS A 141 -0.64 22.67 -17.86
C LYS A 141 0.19 23.11 -19.08
N LYS A 142 0.56 24.42 -19.12
CA LYS A 142 1.18 25.06 -20.27
C LYS A 142 2.73 24.96 -20.23
N PRO A 143 3.42 24.88 -21.39
CA PRO A 143 4.88 24.87 -21.43
C PRO A 143 5.50 26.06 -20.69
N LYS A 144 4.95 27.29 -20.86
CA LYS A 144 5.41 28.47 -20.14
C LYS A 144 5.34 28.33 -18.61
N THR A 145 4.29 27.69 -18.10
CA THR A 145 4.16 27.43 -16.65
C THR A 145 5.16 26.37 -16.19
N LYS A 146 5.35 25.31 -16.95
CA LYS A 146 6.37 24.27 -16.66
C LYS A 146 7.75 24.87 -16.63
N TYR A 147 8.11 25.68 -17.63
CA TYR A 147 9.38 26.40 -17.70
C TYR A 147 9.61 27.22 -16.42
N ARG A 148 8.66 28.10 -16.08
CA ARG A 148 8.77 28.94 -14.88
C ARG A 148 8.94 28.10 -13.61
N LYS A 149 8.13 27.05 -13.44
CA LYS A 149 8.19 26.18 -12.25
C LYS A 149 9.48 25.41 -12.15
N LEU A 150 10.01 24.91 -13.25
CA LEU A 150 11.32 24.24 -13.27
C LEU A 150 12.45 25.23 -12.96
N LYS A 151 12.38 26.48 -13.45
CA LYS A 151 13.35 27.52 -13.12
C LYS A 151 13.28 27.92 -11.64
N GLU A 152 12.09 28.09 -11.06
CA GLU A 152 11.88 28.34 -9.64
C GLU A 152 12.46 27.19 -8.75
N LEU A 153 12.51 25.98 -9.28
CA LEU A 153 13.09 24.79 -8.61
C LEU A 153 14.61 24.65 -8.85
N GLY A 154 15.25 25.64 -9.47
CA GLY A 154 16.70 25.69 -9.64
C GLY A 154 17.27 24.83 -10.78
N MET A 155 16.44 24.49 -11.78
CA MET A 155 16.92 23.74 -12.95
C MET A 155 17.65 24.65 -13.92
N ASN A 156 18.66 24.10 -14.63
CA ASN A 156 19.40 24.80 -15.67
C ASN A 156 18.47 25.09 -16.87
N GLU A 157 18.54 26.33 -17.41
CA GLU A 157 17.67 26.82 -18.47
C GLU A 157 17.81 26.03 -19.78
N ASP A 158 18.98 25.59 -20.14
CA ASP A 158 19.25 24.81 -21.36
C ASP A 158 18.43 23.51 -21.43
N PHE A 159 18.24 22.86 -20.27
CA PHE A 159 17.46 21.64 -20.18
C PHE A 159 15.97 21.89 -20.01
N ILE A 160 15.56 23.01 -19.41
CA ILE A 160 14.16 23.32 -19.11
C ILE A 160 13.37 23.47 -20.41
N GLN A 161 13.89 24.19 -21.40
CA GLN A 161 13.17 24.52 -22.62
C GLN A 161 12.73 23.26 -23.37
N TRP A 162 13.62 22.29 -23.49
CA TRP A 162 13.30 21.01 -24.13
C TRP A 162 12.29 20.20 -23.34
N HIS A 163 12.47 20.09 -22.02
CA HIS A 163 11.61 19.29 -21.14
C HIS A 163 10.20 19.91 -20.96
N ALA A 164 10.09 21.24 -20.93
CA ALA A 164 8.79 21.92 -20.81
C ALA A 164 7.87 21.64 -22.01
N ASN A 165 8.46 21.37 -23.19
CA ASN A 165 7.76 21.08 -24.43
C ASN A 165 7.50 19.59 -24.69
N MET A 166 7.89 18.69 -23.77
CA MET A 166 7.69 17.25 -23.94
C MET A 166 6.21 16.89 -24.12
N ARG A 167 5.93 16.04 -25.13
CA ARG A 167 4.57 15.60 -25.50
C ARG A 167 4.29 14.11 -25.26
N GLN A 168 5.14 13.42 -24.50
CA GLN A 168 5.08 11.96 -24.28
C GLN A 168 3.97 11.53 -23.29
N GLY A 169 3.00 12.37 -23.01
CA GLY A 169 1.97 12.11 -21.99
C GLY A 169 2.47 12.36 -20.55
N ILE A 170 1.54 12.69 -19.67
CA ILE A 170 1.84 13.15 -18.30
C ILE A 170 2.66 12.13 -17.51
N TRP A 171 2.30 10.85 -17.63
CA TRP A 171 2.95 9.78 -16.87
C TRP A 171 4.43 9.63 -17.26
N ASN A 172 4.73 9.56 -18.54
CA ASN A 172 6.10 9.42 -19.03
C ASN A 172 6.94 10.67 -18.74
N CYS A 173 6.37 11.86 -18.99
CA CYS A 173 7.05 13.11 -18.69
C CYS A 173 7.41 13.24 -17.21
N SER A 174 6.51 12.87 -16.30
CA SER A 174 6.74 12.94 -14.86
C SER A 174 7.79 11.95 -14.33
N ASN A 175 8.15 10.95 -15.14
CA ASN A 175 9.21 9.98 -14.84
C ASN A 175 10.57 10.38 -15.42
N ASN A 176 10.66 11.49 -16.14
CA ASN A 176 11.92 11.99 -16.68
C ASN A 176 12.89 12.40 -15.56
N ARG A 177 14.20 12.22 -15.78
CA ARG A 177 15.25 12.54 -14.81
C ARG A 177 15.20 13.99 -14.33
N LEU A 178 14.99 14.96 -15.23
CA LEU A 178 14.90 16.37 -14.86
C LEU A 178 13.73 16.64 -13.93
N VAL A 179 12.56 16.07 -14.21
CA VAL A 179 11.38 16.19 -13.34
C VAL A 179 11.60 15.50 -12.00
N GLN A 180 12.28 14.35 -11.99
CA GLN A 180 12.63 13.67 -10.75
C GLN A 180 13.64 14.46 -9.91
N PHE A 181 14.55 15.17 -10.55
CA PHE A 181 15.53 16.04 -9.88
C PHE A 181 14.85 17.31 -9.35
N ALA A 182 14.06 18.00 -10.17
CA ALA A 182 13.31 19.20 -9.78
C ALA A 182 12.32 18.94 -8.64
N LEU A 183 11.60 17.82 -8.71
CA LEU A 183 10.70 17.33 -7.67
C LEU A 183 11.36 16.17 -6.92
N SER A 184 12.51 16.47 -6.29
CA SER A 184 13.27 15.48 -5.57
C SER A 184 12.48 14.85 -4.40
N ASN A 185 12.98 13.78 -3.84
CA ASN A 185 12.35 13.14 -2.69
C ASN A 185 12.33 14.05 -1.46
N GLU A 186 13.40 14.81 -1.27
CA GLU A 186 13.59 15.77 -0.19
C GLU A 186 12.57 16.90 -0.33
N LYS A 187 12.43 17.47 -1.53
CA LYS A 187 11.45 18.51 -1.83
C LYS A 187 10.01 18.07 -1.59
N LEU A 188 9.67 16.85 -2.03
CA LEU A 188 8.34 16.31 -1.77
C LEU A 188 8.09 16.09 -0.27
N ARG A 189 9.13 15.74 0.50
CA ARG A 189 9.04 15.63 1.96
C ARG A 189 8.84 16.99 2.62
N GLU A 190 9.58 18.02 2.22
CA GLU A 190 9.41 19.41 2.65
C GLU A 190 7.97 19.90 2.41
N TRP A 191 7.36 19.50 1.31
CA TRP A 191 5.95 19.80 0.99
C TRP A 191 4.94 18.89 1.71
N GLY A 192 5.38 18.14 2.71
CA GLY A 192 4.53 17.33 3.57
C GLY A 192 4.07 15.98 3.00
N TYR A 193 4.63 15.53 1.88
CA TYR A 193 4.28 14.21 1.35
C TYR A 193 4.98 13.09 2.10
N PRO A 194 4.21 12.14 2.67
CA PRO A 194 4.74 11.06 3.49
C PRO A 194 5.38 9.94 2.66
N THR A 195 6.13 9.08 3.34
CA THR A 195 6.52 7.78 2.83
C THR A 195 6.05 6.66 3.75
N PHE A 196 5.74 5.50 3.15
CA PHE A 196 5.44 4.28 3.92
C PHE A 196 6.66 3.83 4.73
N THR A 197 7.84 3.87 4.11
CA THR A 197 9.07 3.40 4.74
C THR A 197 9.42 4.18 6.00
N GLU A 198 9.24 5.52 6.03
CA GLU A 198 9.50 6.32 7.23
C GLU A 198 8.60 5.94 8.41
N PHE A 199 7.31 5.75 8.15
CA PHE A 199 6.39 5.32 9.22
C PHE A 199 6.71 3.91 9.72
N TYR A 200 7.11 3.01 8.81
CA TYR A 200 7.45 1.64 9.18
C TYR A 200 8.72 1.55 10.02
N LEU A 201 9.76 2.31 9.66
CA LEU A 201 11.01 2.33 10.43
C LEU A 201 10.77 2.84 11.85
N LYS A 202 9.95 3.87 12.03
CA LYS A 202 9.58 4.37 13.37
C LYS A 202 8.88 3.31 14.24
N ILE A 203 8.14 2.38 13.64
CA ILE A 203 7.51 1.26 14.39
C ILE A 203 8.54 0.20 14.78
N CYS A 204 9.54 -0.04 13.91
CA CYS A 204 10.58 -1.04 14.18
C CYS A 204 11.63 -0.59 15.20
N GLU A 205 11.75 0.73 15.42
CA GLU A 205 12.69 1.34 16.37
C GLU A 205 12.12 1.43 17.80
N ASN A 206 10.80 1.32 17.95
CA ASN A 206 10.08 1.26 19.23
C ASN A 206 9.80 -0.20 19.63
#